data_252277cea8a81cfd586d148cdbf1d2dd
#
_entry.id   252277cea8a81cfd586d148cdbf1d2dd
#
_cell.length_a   1.000
_cell.length_b   1.000
_cell.length_c   1.000
_cell.angle_alpha   90.00
_cell.angle_beta   90.00
_cell.angle_gamma   90.00
#
_symmetry.space_group_name_H-M   'P 1'
#
loop_
_entity.id
_entity.type
_entity.pdbx_description
1 polymer ?
#
loop_
_entity_poly.entity_id
_entity_poly.type
_entity_poly.pdbx_seq_one_letter_code
_entity_poly.pdbx_strand_id
1 'polypeptide(L)'
;MTSITIYDIAKEANVSVSTVSRVLNDTAPVRASTREKIMSIIEKHQFQPNAQARSLIKKETGTIAIILPDITNPFFPEVFWGAENEARGLGYTFFLCNTAGDYNRESEYLSILREKRVDGIIFLGGRINLQVCPDNMAQELMDMSRHMPIVLVNGNIAKSGLHRVYTDEGAGAAMAAEHLLEHGHREIAFVGGMKELSTTMVKVKAVQKKLREHGLEIPKERQLLGGFSIDDGKREMAKLLEQDNPPTAVICVNDNNAIGAIKSTIEYGLSIPKDISIIGFDDTPLASAVIPELTTISQNTYQLGKQAVDVLHELINQGKPKKQTVLEPRLIIRQSTGPAAR
;
A
#
# COMPACT_ATOMS: atom_id res chain seq x y z
N MET A 1 5.06 -40.97 -13.62
CA MET A 1 3.60 -41.06 -13.79
C MET A 1 3.22 -40.03 -14.86
N THR A 2 2.69 -40.46 -15.99
CA THR A 2 2.20 -39.59 -17.05
C THR A 2 0.94 -38.89 -16.51
N SER A 3 0.98 -37.55 -16.42
CA SER A 3 -0.17 -36.77 -16.00
C SER A 3 -1.29 -36.90 -17.05
N ILE A 4 -2.49 -37.26 -16.59
CA ILE A 4 -3.66 -37.34 -17.47
C ILE A 4 -3.95 -35.97 -18.09
N THR A 5 -4.36 -35.96 -19.35
CA THR A 5 -4.63 -34.74 -20.12
C THR A 5 -6.12 -34.58 -20.41
N ILE A 6 -6.55 -33.38 -20.83
CA ILE A 6 -7.93 -33.13 -21.26
C ILE A 6 -8.34 -34.05 -22.44
N TYR A 7 -7.37 -34.47 -23.26
CA TYR A 7 -7.60 -35.41 -24.37
C TYR A 7 -7.93 -36.81 -23.86
N ASP A 8 -7.28 -37.25 -22.79
CA ASP A 8 -7.55 -38.55 -22.18
C ASP A 8 -8.92 -38.61 -21.53
N ILE A 9 -9.32 -37.52 -20.85
CA ILE A 9 -10.68 -37.38 -20.28
C ILE A 9 -11.73 -37.40 -21.38
N ALA A 10 -11.51 -36.65 -22.47
CA ALA A 10 -12.43 -36.62 -23.60
C ALA A 10 -12.59 -38.01 -24.22
N LYS A 11 -11.50 -38.77 -24.35
CA LYS A 11 -11.48 -40.14 -24.87
C LYS A 11 -12.22 -41.09 -23.91
N GLU A 12 -11.95 -41.07 -22.60
CA GLU A 12 -12.61 -41.91 -21.59
C GLU A 12 -14.11 -41.59 -21.47
N ALA A 13 -14.49 -40.31 -21.56
CA ALA A 13 -15.89 -39.86 -21.54
C ALA A 13 -16.63 -40.14 -22.88
N ASN A 14 -15.92 -40.45 -23.96
CA ASN A 14 -16.43 -40.58 -25.33
C ASN A 14 -17.12 -39.30 -25.81
N VAL A 15 -16.48 -38.15 -25.63
CA VAL A 15 -16.94 -36.82 -26.07
C VAL A 15 -15.82 -36.04 -26.71
N SER A 16 -16.14 -34.91 -27.33
CA SER A 16 -15.10 -34.01 -27.85
C SER A 16 -14.38 -33.27 -26.72
N VAL A 17 -13.12 -32.89 -26.96
CA VAL A 17 -12.35 -32.03 -26.05
C VAL A 17 -13.08 -30.73 -25.75
N SER A 18 -13.78 -30.16 -26.74
CA SER A 18 -14.60 -28.96 -26.55
C SER A 18 -15.75 -29.19 -25.58
N THR A 19 -16.34 -30.39 -25.51
CA THR A 19 -17.40 -30.73 -24.55
C THR A 19 -16.82 -30.79 -23.13
N VAL A 20 -15.65 -31.41 -22.94
CA VAL A 20 -14.95 -31.42 -21.64
C VAL A 20 -14.61 -29.99 -21.20
N SER A 21 -14.08 -29.19 -22.12
CA SER A 21 -13.77 -27.78 -21.85
C SER A 21 -15.01 -26.95 -21.41
N ARG A 22 -16.17 -27.19 -22.07
CA ARG A 22 -17.44 -26.56 -21.68
C ARG A 22 -17.89 -26.95 -20.27
N VAL A 23 -17.72 -28.21 -19.89
CA VAL A 23 -18.05 -28.69 -18.54
C VAL A 23 -17.12 -28.07 -17.48
N LEU A 24 -15.81 -28.03 -17.76
CA LEU A 24 -14.80 -27.47 -16.86
C LEU A 24 -14.95 -25.96 -16.63
N ASN A 25 -15.33 -25.23 -17.69
CA ASN A 25 -15.37 -23.76 -17.66
C ASN A 25 -16.79 -23.18 -17.60
N ASP A 26 -17.81 -24.04 -17.58
CA ASP A 26 -19.25 -23.68 -17.57
C ASP A 26 -19.66 -22.68 -18.69
N THR A 27 -19.01 -22.77 -19.84
CA THR A 27 -19.14 -21.79 -20.93
C THR A 27 -20.34 -22.03 -21.85
N ALA A 28 -20.99 -23.19 -21.77
CA ALA A 28 -22.19 -23.50 -22.51
C ALA A 28 -22.95 -24.69 -21.87
N PRO A 29 -24.26 -24.78 -22.03
CA PRO A 29 -25.05 -25.87 -21.50
C PRO A 29 -24.62 -27.22 -22.07
N VAL A 30 -24.39 -28.19 -21.19
CA VAL A 30 -24.09 -29.60 -21.50
C VAL A 30 -25.15 -30.46 -20.80
N ARG A 31 -25.60 -31.57 -21.47
CA ARG A 31 -26.57 -32.48 -20.87
C ARG A 31 -26.11 -32.97 -19.50
N ALA A 32 -27.00 -33.04 -18.51
CA ALA A 32 -26.68 -33.39 -17.12
C ALA A 32 -25.90 -34.72 -17.05
N SER A 33 -26.36 -35.77 -17.73
CA SER A 33 -25.69 -37.08 -17.76
C SER A 33 -24.27 -37.04 -18.32
N THR A 34 -24.01 -36.17 -19.31
CA THR A 34 -22.66 -35.99 -19.87
C THR A 34 -21.77 -35.21 -18.90
N ARG A 35 -22.31 -34.20 -18.22
CA ARG A 35 -21.60 -33.45 -17.19
C ARG A 35 -21.18 -34.35 -16.03
N GLU A 36 -22.12 -35.16 -15.49
CA GLU A 36 -21.85 -36.10 -14.39
C GLU A 36 -20.75 -37.11 -14.78
N LYS A 37 -20.83 -37.67 -16.00
CA LYS A 37 -19.81 -38.60 -16.49
C LYS A 37 -18.42 -37.95 -16.54
N ILE A 38 -18.32 -36.75 -17.08
CA ILE A 38 -17.05 -36.02 -17.18
C ILE A 38 -16.53 -35.69 -15.79
N MET A 39 -17.37 -35.22 -14.88
CA MET A 39 -16.97 -34.87 -13.50
C MET A 39 -16.47 -36.10 -12.72
N SER A 40 -17.12 -37.27 -12.87
CA SER A 40 -16.67 -38.50 -12.22
C SER A 40 -15.30 -38.98 -12.73
N ILE A 41 -15.00 -38.77 -14.03
CA ILE A 41 -13.68 -39.11 -14.59
C ILE A 41 -12.61 -38.13 -14.08
N ILE A 42 -12.92 -36.84 -14.00
CA ILE A 42 -12.05 -35.81 -13.44
C ILE A 42 -11.69 -36.14 -12.00
N GLU A 43 -12.67 -36.49 -11.17
CA GLU A 43 -12.50 -36.85 -9.78
C GLU A 43 -11.70 -38.15 -9.61
N LYS A 44 -12.04 -39.20 -10.38
CA LYS A 44 -11.30 -40.48 -10.40
C LYS A 44 -9.82 -40.32 -10.65
N HIS A 45 -9.45 -39.42 -11.56
CA HIS A 45 -8.07 -39.19 -11.97
C HIS A 45 -7.42 -37.98 -11.27
N GLN A 46 -8.13 -37.31 -10.36
CA GLN A 46 -7.69 -36.07 -9.71
C GLN A 46 -7.14 -35.04 -10.71
N PHE A 47 -7.80 -34.98 -11.89
CA PHE A 47 -7.37 -34.11 -12.96
C PHE A 47 -7.55 -32.65 -12.56
N GLN A 48 -6.45 -31.91 -12.59
CA GLN A 48 -6.49 -30.47 -12.46
C GLN A 48 -6.29 -29.84 -13.84
N PRO A 49 -7.25 -29.00 -14.29
CA PRO A 49 -7.09 -28.28 -15.55
C PRO A 49 -5.82 -27.46 -15.53
N ASN A 50 -4.99 -27.59 -16.57
CA ASN A 50 -3.79 -26.79 -16.69
C ASN A 50 -4.17 -25.29 -16.77
N ALA A 51 -3.80 -24.53 -15.76
CA ALA A 51 -4.07 -23.09 -15.69
C ALA A 51 -3.48 -22.34 -16.91
N GLN A 52 -2.32 -22.78 -17.43
CA GLN A 52 -1.70 -22.23 -18.61
C GLN A 52 -2.54 -22.49 -19.89
N ALA A 53 -3.14 -23.68 -20.03
CA ALA A 53 -4.02 -23.98 -21.16
C ALA A 53 -5.31 -23.14 -21.11
N ARG A 54 -5.82 -22.88 -19.89
CA ARG A 54 -7.02 -22.03 -19.67
C ARG A 54 -6.72 -20.58 -19.98
N SER A 55 -5.56 -20.07 -19.60
CA SER A 55 -5.13 -18.68 -19.87
C SER A 55 -4.96 -18.40 -21.36
N LEU A 56 -4.54 -19.40 -22.16
CA LEU A 56 -4.47 -19.27 -23.62
C LEU A 56 -5.83 -19.06 -24.29
N ILE A 57 -6.90 -19.63 -23.70
CA ILE A 57 -8.27 -19.50 -24.22
C ILE A 57 -8.92 -18.21 -23.74
N LYS A 58 -8.77 -17.88 -22.46
CA LYS A 58 -9.38 -16.68 -21.85
C LYS A 58 -8.57 -15.40 -22.06
N LYS A 59 -7.30 -15.49 -22.46
CA LYS A 59 -6.32 -14.38 -22.51
C LYS A 59 -6.09 -13.71 -21.15
N GLU A 60 -6.47 -14.36 -20.06
CA GLU A 60 -6.32 -13.90 -18.67
C GLU A 60 -5.71 -15.02 -17.85
N THR A 61 -4.79 -14.65 -16.95
CA THR A 61 -4.09 -15.63 -16.10
C THR A 61 -4.76 -15.82 -14.73
N GLY A 62 -5.67 -14.92 -14.35
CA GLY A 62 -6.23 -14.84 -13.00
C GLY A 62 -5.19 -14.44 -11.97
N THR A 63 -4.12 -13.77 -12.41
CA THR A 63 -3.02 -13.39 -11.53
C THR A 63 -2.72 -11.91 -11.69
N ILE A 64 -2.69 -11.20 -10.58
CA ILE A 64 -2.27 -9.80 -10.50
C ILE A 64 -1.04 -9.68 -9.61
N ALA A 65 -0.38 -8.53 -9.65
CA ALA A 65 0.82 -8.31 -8.85
C ALA A 65 0.71 -7.04 -8.02
N ILE A 66 1.40 -7.03 -6.89
CA ILE A 66 1.68 -5.82 -6.12
C ILE A 66 3.19 -5.66 -5.97
N ILE A 67 3.69 -4.46 -6.30
CA ILE A 67 5.08 -4.06 -6.09
C ILE A 67 5.08 -3.06 -4.93
N LEU A 68 5.87 -3.33 -3.90
CA LEU A 68 5.99 -2.48 -2.71
C LEU A 68 7.46 -2.40 -2.22
N PRO A 69 7.83 -1.31 -1.52
CA PRO A 69 9.23 -1.09 -1.14
C PRO A 69 9.68 -1.88 0.09
N ASP A 70 8.80 -2.12 1.08
CA ASP A 70 9.23 -2.71 2.35
C ASP A 70 8.09 -3.45 3.06
N ILE A 71 8.09 -4.78 2.96
CA ILE A 71 7.11 -5.63 3.62
C ILE A 71 7.24 -5.64 5.16
N THR A 72 8.34 -5.13 5.70
CA THR A 72 8.57 -5.08 7.15
C THR A 72 7.96 -3.85 7.82
N ASN A 73 7.64 -2.81 7.05
CA ASN A 73 6.86 -1.67 7.54
C ASN A 73 5.37 -2.04 7.52
N PRO A 74 4.68 -2.05 8.68
CA PRO A 74 3.30 -2.54 8.81
C PRO A 74 2.27 -1.88 7.88
N PHE A 75 2.51 -0.65 7.42
CA PHE A 75 1.66 0.03 6.45
C PHE A 75 1.43 -0.80 5.17
N PHE A 76 2.50 -1.36 4.61
CA PHE A 76 2.42 -2.10 3.34
C PHE A 76 1.68 -3.43 3.46
N PRO A 77 1.93 -4.30 4.48
CA PRO A 77 1.12 -5.50 4.72
C PRO A 77 -0.36 -5.22 4.93
N GLU A 78 -0.73 -4.13 5.62
CA GLU A 78 -2.13 -3.76 5.84
C GLU A 78 -2.83 -3.40 4.52
N VAL A 79 -2.17 -2.64 3.64
CA VAL A 79 -2.68 -2.35 2.30
C VAL A 79 -2.79 -3.64 1.48
N PHE A 80 -1.77 -4.51 1.54
CA PHE A 80 -1.78 -5.79 0.85
C PHE A 80 -2.92 -6.70 1.34
N TRP A 81 -3.19 -6.73 2.65
CA TRP A 81 -4.30 -7.51 3.20
C TRP A 81 -5.65 -7.10 2.63
N GLY A 82 -5.93 -5.79 2.53
CA GLY A 82 -7.14 -5.29 1.87
C GLY A 82 -7.22 -5.66 0.39
N ALA A 83 -6.08 -5.56 -0.31
CA ALA A 83 -5.96 -5.93 -1.71
C ALA A 83 -6.17 -7.44 -1.93
N GLU A 84 -5.54 -8.29 -1.12
CA GLU A 84 -5.63 -9.76 -1.24
C GLU A 84 -7.06 -10.26 -1.02
N ASN A 85 -7.72 -9.77 0.03
CA ASN A 85 -9.10 -10.16 0.32
C ASN A 85 -10.06 -9.83 -0.84
N GLU A 86 -9.95 -8.63 -1.42
CA GLU A 86 -10.78 -8.25 -2.55
C GLU A 86 -10.44 -9.06 -3.81
N ALA A 87 -9.17 -9.21 -4.12
CA ALA A 87 -8.70 -9.98 -5.26
C ALA A 87 -9.16 -11.43 -5.21
N ARG A 88 -9.10 -12.06 -4.05
CA ARG A 88 -9.58 -13.44 -3.84
C ARG A 88 -11.08 -13.54 -4.10
N GLY A 89 -11.87 -12.56 -3.65
CA GLY A 89 -13.31 -12.48 -3.92
C GLY A 89 -13.62 -12.40 -5.43
N LEU A 90 -12.74 -11.78 -6.19
CA LEU A 90 -12.83 -11.62 -7.64
C LEU A 90 -12.15 -12.75 -8.43
N GLY A 91 -11.56 -13.75 -7.76
CA GLY A 91 -10.93 -14.92 -8.38
C GLY A 91 -9.48 -14.71 -8.83
N TYR A 92 -8.80 -13.66 -8.37
CA TYR A 92 -7.39 -13.44 -8.62
C TYR A 92 -6.49 -14.05 -7.53
N THR A 93 -5.26 -14.36 -7.93
CA THR A 93 -4.11 -14.64 -7.05
C THR A 93 -3.08 -13.53 -7.18
N PHE A 94 -2.24 -13.35 -6.14
CA PHE A 94 -1.21 -12.31 -6.13
C PHE A 94 0.21 -12.84 -6.31
N PHE A 95 1.02 -12.07 -7.07
CA PHE A 95 2.47 -12.00 -6.86
C PHE A 95 2.78 -10.78 -5.98
N LEU A 96 3.41 -11.00 -4.82
CA LEU A 96 3.95 -9.93 -3.99
C LEU A 96 5.44 -9.75 -4.31
N CYS A 97 5.81 -8.54 -4.72
CA CYS A 97 7.16 -8.15 -5.12
C CYS A 97 7.69 -7.10 -4.14
N ASN A 98 8.56 -7.52 -3.20
CA ASN A 98 9.20 -6.62 -2.25
C ASN A 98 10.55 -6.15 -2.79
N THR A 99 10.69 -4.84 -3.03
CA THR A 99 11.88 -4.26 -3.68
C THR A 99 12.97 -3.87 -2.69
N ALA A 100 12.69 -3.83 -1.39
CA ALA A 100 13.58 -3.30 -0.35
C ALA A 100 14.06 -1.85 -0.65
N GLY A 101 13.20 -1.05 -1.31
CA GLY A 101 13.51 0.33 -1.69
C GLY A 101 14.48 0.49 -2.87
N ASP A 102 14.85 -0.61 -3.54
CA ASP A 102 15.76 -0.59 -4.68
C ASP A 102 14.99 -0.44 -6.00
N TYR A 103 15.22 0.67 -6.71
CA TYR A 103 14.57 0.97 -7.99
C TYR A 103 15.00 0.04 -9.13
N ASN A 104 16.19 -0.57 -9.06
CA ASN A 104 16.61 -1.58 -10.05
C ASN A 104 15.78 -2.85 -9.89
N ARG A 105 15.50 -3.28 -8.64
CA ARG A 105 14.60 -4.40 -8.38
C ARG A 105 13.17 -4.12 -8.84
N GLU A 106 12.70 -2.86 -8.77
CA GLU A 106 11.41 -2.51 -9.36
C GLU A 106 11.38 -2.81 -10.86
N SER A 107 12.42 -2.43 -11.61
CA SER A 107 12.55 -2.71 -13.04
C SER A 107 12.68 -4.20 -13.34
N GLU A 108 13.44 -4.94 -12.53
CA GLU A 108 13.53 -6.40 -12.62
C GLU A 108 12.17 -7.07 -12.45
N TYR A 109 11.41 -6.67 -11.42
CA TYR A 109 10.06 -7.19 -11.19
C TYR A 109 9.11 -6.84 -12.33
N LEU A 110 9.14 -5.62 -12.85
CA LEU A 110 8.34 -5.26 -14.02
C LEU A 110 8.61 -6.18 -15.21
N SER A 111 9.90 -6.50 -15.48
CA SER A 111 10.28 -7.44 -16.53
C SER A 111 9.75 -8.86 -16.25
N ILE A 112 9.95 -9.37 -15.04
CA ILE A 112 9.48 -10.70 -14.63
C ILE A 112 7.94 -10.80 -14.74
N LEU A 113 7.22 -9.79 -14.27
CA LEU A 113 5.76 -9.78 -14.31
C LEU A 113 5.22 -9.74 -15.75
N ARG A 114 5.92 -9.04 -16.64
CA ARG A 114 5.61 -9.06 -18.09
C ARG A 114 5.80 -10.46 -18.68
N GLU A 115 6.90 -11.15 -18.35
CA GLU A 115 7.14 -12.54 -18.81
C GLU A 115 6.09 -13.51 -18.25
N LYS A 116 5.69 -13.32 -16.98
CA LYS A 116 4.63 -14.10 -16.34
C LYS A 116 3.23 -13.77 -16.86
N ARG A 117 3.07 -12.69 -17.64
CA ARG A 117 1.81 -12.24 -18.21
C ARG A 117 0.74 -12.03 -17.15
N VAL A 118 1.08 -11.37 -16.04
CA VAL A 118 0.06 -11.00 -15.06
C VAL A 118 -1.00 -10.11 -15.70
N ASP A 119 -2.22 -10.16 -15.20
CA ASP A 119 -3.35 -9.42 -15.78
C ASP A 119 -3.33 -7.94 -15.42
N GLY A 120 -2.60 -7.57 -14.34
CA GLY A 120 -2.43 -6.19 -13.93
C GLY A 120 -1.48 -6.03 -12.74
N ILE A 121 -1.09 -4.78 -12.47
CA ILE A 121 -0.12 -4.43 -11.43
C ILE A 121 -0.69 -3.32 -10.54
N ILE A 122 -0.58 -3.50 -9.22
CA ILE A 122 -0.70 -2.44 -8.22
C ILE A 122 0.73 -2.00 -7.87
N PHE A 123 1.02 -0.72 -8.05
CA PHE A 123 2.32 -0.14 -7.73
C PHE A 123 2.17 0.74 -6.50
N LEU A 124 2.72 0.30 -5.36
CA LEU A 124 2.55 0.92 -4.05
C LEU A 124 3.90 1.43 -3.54
N GLY A 125 4.11 2.74 -3.54
CA GLY A 125 5.36 3.34 -3.08
C GLY A 125 6.51 3.26 -4.10
N GLY A 126 7.76 3.37 -3.63
CA GLY A 126 8.94 3.34 -4.47
C GLY A 126 9.08 4.55 -5.39
N ARG A 127 9.46 4.34 -6.67
CA ARG A 127 9.73 5.42 -7.66
C ARG A 127 8.54 6.36 -7.88
N ILE A 128 7.30 5.89 -7.68
CA ILE A 128 6.11 6.72 -7.85
C ILE A 128 5.96 7.78 -6.74
N ASN A 129 6.72 7.63 -5.68
CA ASN A 129 6.77 8.58 -4.55
C ASN A 129 7.94 9.57 -4.65
N LEU A 130 8.81 9.47 -5.65
CA LEU A 130 9.82 10.50 -5.87
C LEU A 130 9.17 11.84 -6.21
N GLN A 131 9.67 12.95 -5.66
CA GLN A 131 9.19 14.29 -6.02
C GLN A 131 9.33 14.56 -7.53
N VAL A 132 10.41 14.05 -8.10
CA VAL A 132 10.66 14.04 -9.54
C VAL A 132 11.11 12.62 -9.90
N CYS A 133 10.23 11.85 -10.52
CA CYS A 133 10.60 10.54 -11.05
C CYS A 133 11.49 10.72 -12.29
N PRO A 134 12.67 10.07 -12.37
CA PRO A 134 13.50 10.12 -13.58
C PRO A 134 12.74 9.66 -14.82
N ASP A 135 12.96 10.34 -15.95
CA ASP A 135 12.22 10.13 -17.19
C ASP A 135 12.26 8.67 -17.68
N ASN A 136 13.41 8.01 -17.57
CA ASN A 136 13.57 6.60 -17.93
C ASN A 136 12.68 5.68 -17.07
N MET A 137 12.59 5.93 -15.77
CA MET A 137 11.77 5.15 -14.84
C MET A 137 10.28 5.41 -15.06
N ALA A 138 9.90 6.65 -15.34
CA ALA A 138 8.53 7.02 -15.67
C ALA A 138 8.11 6.37 -16.99
N GLN A 139 9.00 6.43 -18.01
CA GLN A 139 8.74 5.84 -19.33
C GLN A 139 8.57 4.32 -19.25
N GLU A 140 9.36 3.62 -18.45
CA GLU A 140 9.24 2.18 -18.22
C GLU A 140 7.83 1.80 -17.72
N LEU A 141 7.28 2.55 -16.74
CA LEU A 141 5.91 2.32 -16.26
C LEU A 141 4.86 2.64 -17.33
N MET A 142 5.04 3.71 -18.10
CA MET A 142 4.14 4.05 -19.20
C MET A 142 4.17 2.99 -20.31
N ASP A 143 5.33 2.48 -20.66
CA ASP A 143 5.47 1.41 -21.66
C ASP A 143 4.84 0.10 -21.15
N MET A 144 5.06 -0.25 -19.88
CA MET A 144 4.40 -1.39 -19.27
C MET A 144 2.87 -1.26 -19.29
N SER A 145 2.34 -0.07 -19.02
CA SER A 145 0.90 0.20 -18.96
C SER A 145 0.19 0.04 -20.33
N ARG A 146 0.93 0.02 -21.44
CA ARG A 146 0.40 -0.30 -22.76
C ARG A 146 0.11 -1.79 -22.94
N HIS A 147 0.69 -2.63 -22.11
CA HIS A 147 0.58 -4.08 -22.19
C HIS A 147 -0.37 -4.65 -21.14
N MET A 148 -0.44 -4.01 -19.97
CA MET A 148 -1.31 -4.42 -18.86
C MET A 148 -1.69 -3.22 -17.99
N PRO A 149 -2.88 -3.21 -17.37
CA PRO A 149 -3.30 -2.15 -16.46
C PRO A 149 -2.35 -1.99 -15.26
N ILE A 150 -2.07 -0.74 -14.90
CA ILE A 150 -1.32 -0.38 -13.69
C ILE A 150 -2.13 0.63 -12.88
N VAL A 151 -2.27 0.37 -11.58
CA VAL A 151 -2.87 1.30 -10.60
C VAL A 151 -1.78 1.74 -9.62
N LEU A 152 -1.62 3.05 -9.46
CA LEU A 152 -0.67 3.64 -8.51
C LEU A 152 -1.36 3.84 -7.16
N VAL A 153 -0.69 3.48 -6.07
CA VAL A 153 -1.22 3.65 -4.71
C VAL A 153 -0.31 4.57 -3.90
N ASN A 154 -0.91 5.62 -3.33
CA ASN A 154 -0.22 6.68 -2.56
C ASN A 154 1.00 7.27 -3.28
N GLY A 155 0.92 7.41 -4.61
CA GLY A 155 1.98 7.98 -5.41
C GLY A 155 1.46 8.51 -6.73
N ASN A 156 2.35 9.09 -7.54
CA ASN A 156 1.99 9.64 -8.84
C ASN A 156 3.19 9.70 -9.79
N ILE A 157 2.92 9.46 -11.07
CA ILE A 157 3.85 9.80 -12.17
C ILE A 157 3.22 10.93 -12.96
N ALA A 158 3.87 12.07 -12.95
CA ALA A 158 3.36 13.25 -13.64
C ALA A 158 3.11 12.97 -15.13
N LYS A 159 1.96 13.43 -15.65
CA LYS A 159 1.56 13.29 -17.07
C LYS A 159 1.46 11.85 -17.60
N SER A 160 1.53 10.81 -16.75
CA SER A 160 1.44 9.41 -17.20
C SER A 160 0.04 9.01 -17.64
N GLY A 161 -0.99 9.66 -17.13
CA GLY A 161 -2.38 9.25 -17.35
C GLY A 161 -2.77 7.95 -16.63
N LEU A 162 -1.92 7.40 -15.77
CA LEU A 162 -2.21 6.20 -14.98
C LEU A 162 -3.31 6.48 -13.94
N HIS A 163 -4.05 5.44 -13.57
CA HIS A 163 -5.05 5.51 -12.50
C HIS A 163 -4.36 5.46 -11.15
N ARG A 164 -4.91 6.19 -10.19
CA ARG A 164 -4.37 6.19 -8.83
C ARG A 164 -5.46 6.13 -7.77
N VAL A 165 -5.14 5.43 -6.69
CA VAL A 165 -5.90 5.38 -5.44
C VAL A 165 -4.98 5.89 -4.34
N TYR A 166 -5.43 6.87 -3.55
CA TYR A 166 -4.56 7.47 -2.54
C TYR A 166 -5.36 8.07 -1.40
N THR A 167 -4.73 8.19 -0.24
CA THR A 167 -5.24 8.95 0.88
C THR A 167 -4.74 10.39 0.77
N ASP A 168 -5.58 11.37 1.12
CA ASP A 168 -5.14 12.77 1.21
C ASP A 168 -4.23 12.97 2.44
N GLU A 169 -2.94 12.59 2.25
CA GLU A 169 -1.93 12.68 3.31
C GLU A 169 -1.71 14.14 3.77
N GLY A 170 -1.95 15.11 2.88
CA GLY A 170 -1.87 16.53 3.22
C GLY A 170 -2.97 16.93 4.21
N ALA A 171 -4.21 16.53 3.94
CA ALA A 171 -5.32 16.75 4.86
C ALA A 171 -5.07 16.07 6.21
N GLY A 172 -4.58 14.82 6.20
CA GLY A 172 -4.23 14.11 7.43
C GLY A 172 -3.15 14.82 8.26
N ALA A 173 -2.09 15.27 7.61
CA ALA A 173 -1.01 15.99 8.30
C ALA A 173 -1.49 17.37 8.85
N ALA A 174 -2.39 18.03 8.15
CA ALA A 174 -3.02 19.24 8.66
C ALA A 174 -3.91 18.96 9.89
N MET A 175 -4.66 17.84 9.90
CA MET A 175 -5.44 17.41 11.09
C MET A 175 -4.52 17.14 12.29
N ALA A 176 -3.36 16.49 12.08
CA ALA A 176 -2.39 16.27 13.15
C ALA A 176 -1.88 17.59 13.76
N ALA A 177 -1.54 18.56 12.91
CA ALA A 177 -1.11 19.87 13.36
C ALA A 177 -2.22 20.65 14.09
N GLU A 178 -3.44 20.64 13.56
CA GLU A 178 -4.60 21.28 14.22
C GLU A 178 -4.86 20.72 15.59
N HIS A 179 -4.87 19.38 15.73
CA HIS A 179 -5.05 18.70 17.02
C HIS A 179 -4.04 19.18 18.07
N LEU A 180 -2.76 19.29 17.71
CA LEU A 180 -1.73 19.78 18.64
C LEU A 180 -1.92 21.29 18.97
N LEU A 181 -2.31 22.10 18.00
CA LEU A 181 -2.59 23.52 18.20
C LEU A 181 -3.78 23.74 19.15
N GLU A 182 -4.85 22.95 19.01
CA GLU A 182 -6.03 22.96 19.91
C GLU A 182 -5.66 22.58 21.35
N HIS A 183 -4.63 21.72 21.52
CA HIS A 183 -4.06 21.36 22.83
C HIS A 183 -3.06 22.40 23.37
N GLY A 184 -2.88 23.53 22.69
CA GLY A 184 -2.04 24.63 23.13
C GLY A 184 -0.57 24.53 22.76
N HIS A 185 -0.15 23.50 22.03
CA HIS A 185 1.25 23.37 21.59
C HIS A 185 1.61 24.47 20.59
N ARG A 186 2.80 25.05 20.79
CA ARG A 186 3.38 26.09 19.92
C ARG A 186 4.78 25.71 19.44
N GLU A 187 5.49 24.91 20.23
CA GLU A 187 6.82 24.41 19.97
C GLU A 187 6.69 22.98 19.38
N ILE A 188 6.45 22.90 18.06
CA ILE A 188 6.15 21.64 17.37
C ILE A 188 7.33 21.28 16.46
N ALA A 189 7.69 19.98 16.44
CA ALA A 189 8.68 19.43 15.52
C ALA A 189 8.05 18.42 14.56
N PHE A 190 8.76 18.13 13.45
CA PHE A 190 8.43 17.07 12.51
C PHE A 190 9.61 16.09 12.39
N VAL A 191 9.32 14.78 12.53
CA VAL A 191 10.33 13.71 12.55
C VAL A 191 10.03 12.65 11.50
N GLY A 192 11.07 12.23 10.81
CA GLY A 192 11.06 11.10 9.87
C GLY A 192 10.79 11.47 8.42
N GLY A 193 10.88 10.46 7.57
CA GLY A 193 10.74 10.59 6.14
C GLY A 193 12.02 11.05 5.42
N MET A 194 11.90 11.21 4.13
CA MET A 194 13.00 11.61 3.23
C MET A 194 12.55 12.78 2.35
N LYS A 195 13.43 13.78 2.19
CA LYS A 195 13.13 14.98 1.37
C LYS A 195 12.89 14.67 -0.11
N GLU A 196 13.42 13.57 -0.61
CA GLU A 196 13.28 13.13 -2.00
C GLU A 196 11.87 12.62 -2.29
N LEU A 197 11.10 12.24 -1.26
CA LEU A 197 9.80 11.61 -1.41
C LEU A 197 8.64 12.62 -1.28
N SER A 198 7.75 12.56 -2.24
CA SER A 198 6.56 13.42 -2.30
C SER A 198 5.62 13.22 -1.11
N THR A 199 5.45 11.98 -0.62
CA THR A 199 4.64 11.65 0.55
C THR A 199 5.16 12.33 1.82
N THR A 200 6.48 12.39 2.02
CA THR A 200 7.07 13.17 3.12
C THR A 200 6.80 14.65 2.95
N MET A 201 7.10 15.19 1.76
CA MET A 201 7.04 16.64 1.54
C MET A 201 5.62 17.19 1.50
N VAL A 202 4.63 16.38 1.12
CA VAL A 202 3.20 16.76 1.21
C VAL A 202 2.80 16.94 2.68
N LYS A 203 3.17 16.02 3.55
CA LYS A 203 2.91 16.10 5.01
C LYS A 203 3.60 17.32 5.62
N VAL A 204 4.91 17.47 5.39
CA VAL A 204 5.69 18.62 5.91
C VAL A 204 5.06 19.96 5.47
N LYS A 205 4.76 20.11 4.17
CA LYS A 205 4.16 21.36 3.65
C LYS A 205 2.78 21.61 4.24
N ALA A 206 1.97 20.59 4.46
CA ALA A 206 0.64 20.72 5.06
C ALA A 206 0.72 21.15 6.53
N VAL A 207 1.62 20.54 7.32
CA VAL A 207 1.89 20.95 8.70
C VAL A 207 2.40 22.39 8.76
N GLN A 208 3.41 22.75 7.95
CA GLN A 208 3.93 24.11 7.89
C GLN A 208 2.86 25.14 7.49
N LYS A 209 1.98 24.78 6.54
CA LYS A 209 0.88 25.66 6.14
C LYS A 209 -0.08 25.88 7.32
N LYS A 210 -0.49 24.80 8.00
CA LYS A 210 -1.39 24.87 9.14
C LYS A 210 -0.82 25.70 10.28
N LEU A 211 0.45 25.53 10.61
CA LEU A 211 1.13 26.33 11.64
C LEU A 211 1.19 27.82 11.27
N ARG A 212 1.47 28.15 10.01
CA ARG A 212 1.48 29.56 9.54
C ARG A 212 0.11 30.24 9.65
N GLU A 213 -0.99 29.50 9.50
CA GLU A 213 -2.34 30.03 9.74
C GLU A 213 -2.53 30.51 11.19
N HIS A 214 -1.70 30.01 12.12
CA HIS A 214 -1.67 30.39 13.53
C HIS A 214 -0.44 31.26 13.91
N GLY A 215 0.27 31.81 12.93
CA GLY A 215 1.45 32.66 13.14
C GLY A 215 2.69 31.91 13.62
N LEU A 216 2.76 30.61 13.39
CA LEU A 216 3.85 29.74 13.82
C LEU A 216 4.61 29.13 12.62
N GLU A 217 5.84 28.70 12.86
CA GLU A 217 6.66 27.98 11.87
C GLU A 217 7.41 26.84 12.54
N ILE A 218 7.75 25.79 11.78
CA ILE A 218 8.72 24.78 12.21
C ILE A 218 10.10 25.25 11.77
N PRO A 219 11.00 25.59 12.68
CA PRO A 219 12.38 25.91 12.37
C PRO A 219 13.07 24.70 11.71
N LYS A 220 14.11 24.94 10.91
CA LYS A 220 14.81 23.85 10.19
C LYS A 220 15.39 22.81 11.12
N GLU A 221 15.89 23.21 12.28
CA GLU A 221 16.48 22.39 13.34
C GLU A 221 15.44 21.48 14.02
N ARG A 222 14.14 21.72 13.82
CA ARG A 222 13.03 20.90 14.30
C ARG A 222 12.34 20.10 13.20
N GLN A 223 12.86 20.15 11.98
CA GLN A 223 12.41 19.31 10.87
C GLN A 223 13.48 18.27 10.56
N LEU A 224 13.43 17.13 11.23
CA LEU A 224 14.44 16.09 11.17
C LEU A 224 13.99 14.94 10.27
N LEU A 225 14.46 14.95 9.02
CA LEU A 225 14.13 13.95 8.00
C LEU A 225 15.23 12.89 7.96
N GLY A 226 15.00 11.70 8.54
CA GLY A 226 16.04 10.69 8.75
C GLY A 226 15.66 9.27 8.33
N GLY A 227 14.52 9.05 7.68
CA GLY A 227 14.05 7.73 7.27
C GLY A 227 12.69 7.34 7.85
N PHE A 228 12.31 6.06 7.76
CA PHE A 228 10.96 5.58 8.10
C PHE A 228 10.93 4.52 9.19
N SER A 229 12.08 4.08 9.68
CA SER A 229 12.19 3.01 10.67
C SER A 229 11.98 3.51 12.10
N ILE A 230 11.76 2.58 13.02
CA ILE A 230 11.73 2.87 14.48
C ILE A 230 13.05 3.47 14.94
N ASP A 231 14.18 2.93 14.45
CA ASP A 231 15.51 3.42 14.83
C ASP A 231 15.78 4.84 14.31
N ASP A 232 15.27 5.17 13.12
CA ASP A 232 15.33 6.54 12.60
C ASP A 232 14.55 7.50 13.50
N GLY A 233 13.32 7.15 13.86
CA GLY A 233 12.50 7.95 14.77
C GLY A 233 13.16 8.15 16.14
N LYS A 234 13.77 7.09 16.70
CA LYS A 234 14.51 7.14 17.96
C LYS A 234 15.70 8.08 17.87
N ARG A 235 16.51 7.96 16.82
CA ARG A 235 17.71 8.77 16.58
C ARG A 235 17.38 10.26 16.42
N GLU A 236 16.37 10.55 15.59
CA GLU A 236 15.98 11.93 15.32
C GLU A 236 15.32 12.58 16.55
N MET A 237 14.53 11.84 17.31
CA MET A 237 13.95 12.32 18.57
C MET A 237 15.01 12.65 19.61
N ALA A 238 16.05 11.81 19.76
CA ALA A 238 17.17 12.09 20.67
C ALA A 238 17.80 13.46 20.38
N LYS A 239 18.04 13.79 19.09
CA LYS A 239 18.58 15.10 18.69
C LYS A 239 17.67 16.27 19.06
N LEU A 240 16.34 16.08 19.05
CA LEU A 240 15.40 17.11 19.47
C LEU A 240 15.45 17.34 20.99
N LEU A 241 15.59 16.26 21.74
CA LEU A 241 15.63 16.31 23.22
C LEU A 241 16.95 16.88 23.74
N GLU A 242 18.02 16.85 22.95
CA GLU A 242 19.32 17.45 23.29
C GLU A 242 19.38 18.97 23.03
N GLN A 243 18.36 19.58 22.44
CA GLN A 243 18.31 21.02 22.20
C GLN A 243 18.08 21.79 23.50
N ASP A 244 18.57 23.02 23.60
CA ASP A 244 18.35 23.90 24.76
C ASP A 244 16.86 24.16 25.03
N ASN A 245 16.04 24.17 23.96
CA ASN A 245 14.59 24.35 24.05
C ASN A 245 13.91 23.23 23.22
N PRO A 246 13.70 22.04 23.80
CA PRO A 246 13.07 20.94 23.09
C PRO A 246 11.60 21.24 22.75
N PRO A 247 11.04 20.61 21.69
CA PRO A 247 9.65 20.80 21.33
C PRO A 247 8.72 20.22 22.39
N THR A 248 7.52 20.78 22.53
CA THR A 248 6.46 20.23 23.40
C THR A 248 5.59 19.20 22.69
N ALA A 249 5.67 19.13 21.35
CA ALA A 249 4.99 18.12 20.57
C ALA A 249 5.75 17.76 19.29
N VAL A 250 5.59 16.51 18.85
CA VAL A 250 6.22 15.97 17.64
C VAL A 250 5.20 15.31 16.74
N ILE A 251 5.20 15.69 15.48
CA ILE A 251 4.47 15.00 14.41
C ILE A 251 5.47 14.08 13.71
N CYS A 252 5.19 12.79 13.68
CA CYS A 252 6.01 11.81 13.00
C CYS A 252 5.44 11.46 11.62
N VAL A 253 6.34 11.19 10.67
CA VAL A 253 5.95 10.86 9.28
C VAL A 253 5.09 9.60 9.20
N ASN A 254 5.32 8.64 10.14
CA ASN A 254 4.58 7.38 10.29
C ASN A 254 4.62 6.87 11.73
N ASP A 255 3.90 5.79 12.02
CA ASP A 255 3.82 5.18 13.35
C ASP A 255 5.17 4.58 13.80
N ASN A 256 5.95 4.01 12.89
CA ASN A 256 7.27 3.48 13.23
C ASN A 256 8.18 4.58 13.82
N ASN A 257 8.23 5.76 13.18
CA ASN A 257 9.00 6.88 13.72
C ASN A 257 8.42 7.38 15.03
N ALA A 258 7.09 7.38 15.19
CA ALA A 258 6.45 7.77 16.45
C ALA A 258 6.80 6.81 17.60
N ILE A 259 6.83 5.50 17.33
CA ILE A 259 7.27 4.49 18.30
C ILE A 259 8.73 4.70 18.69
N GLY A 260 9.58 5.00 17.70
CA GLY A 260 10.98 5.37 17.94
C GLY A 260 11.10 6.62 18.82
N ALA A 261 10.30 7.65 18.54
CA ALA A 261 10.24 8.87 19.33
C ALA A 261 9.75 8.60 20.77
N ILE A 262 8.73 7.76 20.96
CA ILE A 262 8.26 7.32 22.30
C ILE A 262 9.41 6.65 23.06
N LYS A 263 10.12 5.71 22.46
CA LYS A 263 11.25 5.01 23.10
C LYS A 263 12.33 5.99 23.54
N SER A 264 12.74 6.91 22.67
CA SER A 264 13.74 7.93 22.99
C SER A 264 13.28 8.83 24.13
N THR A 265 12.03 9.31 24.09
CA THR A 265 11.45 10.17 25.14
C THR A 265 11.49 9.50 26.51
N ILE A 266 11.11 8.23 26.60
CA ILE A 266 11.14 7.45 27.84
C ILE A 266 12.59 7.25 28.33
N GLU A 267 13.53 6.97 27.44
CA GLU A 267 14.96 6.83 27.78
C GLU A 267 15.57 8.13 28.34
N TYR A 268 15.07 9.29 27.91
CA TYR A 268 15.44 10.60 28.49
C TYR A 268 14.71 10.92 29.80
N GLY A 269 13.87 10.01 30.32
CA GLY A 269 13.15 10.17 31.60
C GLY A 269 11.93 11.09 31.50
N LEU A 270 11.47 11.41 30.29
CA LEU A 270 10.28 12.24 30.06
C LEU A 270 9.02 11.40 29.93
N SER A 271 7.88 11.99 30.27
CA SER A 271 6.56 11.36 30.28
C SER A 271 5.73 11.81 29.08
N ILE A 272 5.06 10.88 28.42
CA ILE A 272 4.15 11.11 27.32
C ILE A 272 2.71 10.87 27.82
N PRO A 273 1.77 11.79 27.61
CA PRO A 273 1.89 13.08 26.91
C PRO A 273 2.25 14.26 27.81
N LYS A 274 2.54 14.05 29.09
CA LYS A 274 2.66 15.11 30.10
C LYS A 274 3.77 16.13 29.79
N ASP A 275 4.94 15.65 29.36
CA ASP A 275 6.09 16.51 29.06
C ASP A 275 6.18 16.79 27.55
N ILE A 276 5.80 15.81 26.73
CA ILE A 276 5.82 15.92 25.28
C ILE A 276 4.71 15.08 24.63
N SER A 277 3.98 15.67 23.71
CA SER A 277 2.97 14.98 22.88
C SER A 277 3.58 14.40 21.61
N ILE A 278 3.19 13.17 21.25
CA ILE A 278 3.68 12.50 20.05
C ILE A 278 2.48 12.02 19.23
N ILE A 279 2.46 12.35 17.93
CA ILE A 279 1.43 11.92 16.98
C ILE A 279 2.07 11.19 15.81
N GLY A 280 1.52 10.02 15.45
CA GLY A 280 1.95 9.19 14.34
C GLY A 280 1.15 9.42 13.06
N PHE A 281 1.38 8.53 12.10
CA PHE A 281 0.66 8.48 10.82
C PHE A 281 0.62 7.03 10.35
N ASP A 282 -0.47 6.57 9.78
CA ASP A 282 -0.83 5.28 9.16
C ASP A 282 -1.92 4.53 9.93
N ASP A 283 -1.96 4.61 11.26
CA ASP A 283 -2.82 3.82 12.17
C ASP A 283 -2.60 2.31 11.99
N THR A 284 -1.34 1.93 12.05
CA THR A 284 -0.93 0.52 12.00
C THR A 284 -1.31 -0.21 13.30
N PRO A 285 -1.37 -1.55 13.33
CA PRO A 285 -1.64 -2.32 14.54
C PRO A 285 -0.68 -2.00 15.71
N LEU A 286 0.53 -1.53 15.40
CA LEU A 286 1.50 -1.13 16.42
C LEU A 286 1.06 0.12 17.20
N ALA A 287 0.25 1.00 16.60
CA ALA A 287 -0.20 2.22 17.25
C ALA A 287 -1.03 1.96 18.51
N SER A 288 -1.81 0.88 18.55
CA SER A 288 -2.58 0.44 19.72
C SER A 288 -1.82 -0.54 20.63
N ALA A 289 -0.68 -1.07 20.19
CA ALA A 289 0.12 -2.04 20.94
C ALA A 289 1.23 -1.39 21.79
N VAL A 290 1.58 -0.14 21.49
CA VAL A 290 2.60 0.61 22.26
C VAL A 290 1.97 1.30 23.49
N ILE A 291 2.78 1.56 24.51
CA ILE A 291 2.36 2.29 25.73
C ILE A 291 3.20 3.58 25.86
N PRO A 292 2.55 4.75 25.93
CA PRO A 292 1.11 5.01 25.78
C PRO A 292 0.62 4.69 24.37
N GLU A 293 -0.67 4.29 24.21
CA GLU A 293 -1.27 4.08 22.90
C GLU A 293 -1.13 5.34 22.02
N LEU A 294 -0.73 5.14 20.76
CA LEU A 294 -0.35 6.23 19.87
C LEU A 294 -1.55 6.89 19.20
N THR A 295 -1.74 8.19 19.44
CA THR A 295 -2.58 9.05 18.61
C THR A 295 -1.96 9.14 17.23
N THR A 296 -2.76 8.92 16.18
CA THR A 296 -2.24 8.80 14.81
C THR A 296 -3.27 9.22 13.76
N ILE A 297 -2.83 9.38 12.53
CA ILE A 297 -3.69 9.59 11.37
C ILE A 297 -3.91 8.27 10.65
N SER A 298 -5.14 7.80 10.62
CA SER A 298 -5.51 6.62 9.82
C SER A 298 -5.59 6.96 8.34
N GLN A 299 -4.90 6.17 7.52
CA GLN A 299 -4.95 6.24 6.06
C GLN A 299 -6.03 5.33 5.47
N ASN A 300 -6.81 4.62 6.31
CA ASN A 300 -7.73 3.58 5.85
C ASN A 300 -7.03 2.53 4.97
N THR A 301 -5.90 2.02 5.43
CA THR A 301 -4.96 1.15 4.68
C THR A 301 -5.64 -0.05 4.04
N TYR A 302 -6.53 -0.74 4.76
CA TYR A 302 -7.32 -1.85 4.21
C TYR A 302 -8.19 -1.40 3.02
N GLN A 303 -8.90 -0.27 3.15
CA GLN A 303 -9.75 0.26 2.08
C GLN A 303 -8.91 0.75 0.89
N LEU A 304 -7.72 1.27 1.16
CA LEU A 304 -6.76 1.69 0.13
C LEU A 304 -6.39 0.50 -0.78
N GLY A 305 -6.06 -0.65 -0.18
CA GLY A 305 -5.76 -1.87 -0.90
C GLY A 305 -6.97 -2.42 -1.68
N LYS A 306 -8.13 -2.49 -1.00
CA LYS A 306 -9.39 -2.92 -1.62
C LYS A 306 -9.73 -2.09 -2.86
N GLN A 307 -9.75 -0.76 -2.73
CA GLN A 307 -10.07 0.16 -3.82
C GLN A 307 -9.06 0.08 -4.98
N ALA A 308 -7.79 -0.20 -4.69
CA ALA A 308 -6.78 -0.41 -5.72
C ALA A 308 -7.11 -1.63 -6.60
N VAL A 309 -7.59 -2.72 -5.98
CA VAL A 309 -8.04 -3.92 -6.70
C VAL A 309 -9.33 -3.66 -7.47
N ASP A 310 -10.31 -2.97 -6.88
CA ASP A 310 -11.56 -2.61 -7.57
C ASP A 310 -11.26 -1.85 -8.87
N VAL A 311 -10.41 -0.82 -8.79
CA VAL A 311 -9.98 -0.03 -9.96
C VAL A 311 -9.22 -0.88 -10.97
N LEU A 312 -8.31 -1.75 -10.49
CA LEU A 312 -7.53 -2.63 -11.37
C LEU A 312 -8.43 -3.65 -12.09
N HIS A 313 -9.35 -4.27 -11.37
CA HIS A 313 -10.33 -5.22 -11.91
C HIS A 313 -11.20 -4.57 -13.00
N GLU A 314 -11.70 -3.36 -12.73
CA GLU A 314 -12.48 -2.62 -13.73
C GLU A 314 -11.66 -2.35 -15.00
N LEU A 315 -10.37 -1.98 -14.86
CA LEU A 315 -9.47 -1.78 -16.00
C LEU A 315 -9.18 -3.07 -16.78
N ILE A 316 -8.96 -4.19 -16.10
CA ILE A 316 -8.76 -5.51 -16.74
C ILE A 316 -9.98 -5.87 -17.57
N ASN A 317 -11.19 -5.59 -17.08
CA ASN A 317 -12.44 -5.84 -17.79
C ASN A 317 -12.84 -4.71 -18.76
N GLN A 318 -11.90 -3.88 -19.20
CA GLN A 318 -12.10 -2.80 -20.16
C GLN A 318 -13.12 -1.74 -19.74
N GLY A 319 -13.35 -1.61 -18.43
CA GLY A 319 -14.15 -0.55 -17.84
C GLY A 319 -13.44 0.80 -17.85
N LYS A 320 -14.11 1.81 -17.33
CA LYS A 320 -13.59 3.20 -17.29
C LYS A 320 -13.69 3.75 -15.85
N PRO A 321 -12.88 3.25 -14.91
CA PRO A 321 -12.91 3.77 -13.55
C PRO A 321 -12.46 5.23 -13.50
N LYS A 322 -12.74 5.90 -12.39
CA LYS A 322 -12.24 7.25 -12.16
C LYS A 322 -10.71 7.27 -12.21
N LYS A 323 -10.13 8.31 -12.80
CA LYS A 323 -8.66 8.48 -12.86
C LYS A 323 -8.02 8.59 -11.49
N GLN A 324 -8.75 9.12 -10.52
CA GLN A 324 -8.30 9.32 -9.15
C GLN A 324 -9.41 8.90 -8.19
N THR A 325 -9.09 8.02 -7.27
CA THR A 325 -9.91 7.64 -6.12
C THR A 325 -9.19 8.14 -4.88
N VAL A 326 -9.82 9.04 -4.15
CA VAL A 326 -9.27 9.67 -2.94
C VAL A 326 -9.97 9.10 -1.72
N LEU A 327 -9.18 8.66 -0.74
CA LEU A 327 -9.67 8.29 0.58
C LEU A 327 -9.40 9.43 1.56
N GLU A 328 -10.39 9.70 2.40
CA GLU A 328 -10.24 10.69 3.46
C GLU A 328 -9.49 10.10 4.66
N PRO A 329 -8.45 10.78 5.16
CA PRO A 329 -7.78 10.39 6.39
C PRO A 329 -8.68 10.64 7.61
N ARG A 330 -8.34 10.03 8.75
CA ARG A 330 -9.04 10.23 10.02
C ARG A 330 -8.02 10.36 11.15
N LEU A 331 -8.25 11.31 12.05
CA LEU A 331 -7.51 11.41 13.30
C LEU A 331 -8.05 10.36 14.30
N ILE A 332 -7.18 9.53 14.81
CA ILE A 332 -7.46 8.53 15.83
C ILE A 332 -6.78 8.95 17.12
N ILE A 333 -7.56 9.52 18.03
CA ILE A 333 -7.05 10.04 19.31
C ILE A 333 -6.91 8.87 20.28
N ARG A 334 -5.72 8.77 20.90
CA ARG A 334 -5.39 7.78 21.93
C ARG A 334 -4.71 8.50 23.12
N GLN A 335 -3.62 7.95 23.65
CA GLN A 335 -3.00 8.38 24.92
C GLN A 335 -1.73 9.23 24.75
N SER A 336 -1.15 9.29 23.56
CA SER A 336 0.16 9.91 23.33
C SER A 336 0.13 11.42 23.10
N THR A 337 -1.06 12.03 23.11
CA THR A 337 -1.24 13.50 23.01
C THR A 337 -2.08 14.03 24.15
N GLY A 338 -1.80 15.24 24.59
CA GLY A 338 -2.49 15.93 25.67
C GLY A 338 -2.21 17.44 25.66
N PRO A 339 -2.69 18.19 26.65
CA PRO A 339 -2.43 19.62 26.74
C PRO A 339 -0.93 19.93 26.84
N ALA A 340 -0.50 21.04 26.20
CA ALA A 340 0.87 21.50 26.32
C ALA A 340 1.24 21.77 27.78
N ALA A 341 2.42 21.29 28.18
CA ALA A 341 2.99 21.67 29.46
C ALA A 341 3.17 23.20 29.48
N ARG A 342 2.74 23.84 30.57
CA ARG A 342 2.79 25.30 30.73
C ARG A 342 4.22 25.79 30.96
#